data_71adbcf7c16d83ed8696b72f95c19f98
#
_entry.id   71adbcf7c16d83ed8696b72f95c19f98
#
_cell.length_a   1.000
_cell.length_b   1.000
_cell.length_c   1.000
_cell.angle_alpha   90.00
_cell.angle_beta   90.00
_cell.angle_gamma   90.00
#
_symmetry.space_group_name_H-M   'P 1'
#
loop_
_entity.id
_entity.type
_entity.pdbx_description
1 polymer ?
#
loop_
_entity_poly.entity_id
_entity_poly.type
_entity_poly.pdbx_seq_one_letter_code
_entity_poly.pdbx_strand_id
1 'polypeptide(L)'
;MDFEPSEEQQLLIDQVRRFVREEIIPLEAGLDPDASELEPADHARLVEKTKAMGLFGIDIPKEYGGPDIDIVTRVLLAIEMAQHRAGLYVPCYGTFGGAGLAQIFEANADQKERYLYPTLRGEKKAFFGLTEPSGGSDPARAIQTRAERKDNGWVLNGAKIFISNADRAQYGIVFARTDASKGRAGITCFLIDSDTPGFHVRRVVHTLRSSHYATELEFKDCWVSDHQVLGEVNKG
;
A
#
# COMPACT_ATOMS: atom_id res chain seq x y z
N MET A 1 -15.99 10.83 -28.26
CA MET A 1 -15.57 10.90 -26.83
C MET A 1 -14.64 12.09 -26.78
N ASP A 2 -14.97 13.08 -25.97
CA ASP A 2 -14.13 14.25 -25.78
C ASP A 2 -13.14 13.94 -24.65
N PHE A 3 -11.84 14.16 -24.88
CA PHE A 3 -10.78 13.94 -23.92
C PHE A 3 -10.19 15.25 -23.40
N GLU A 4 -10.75 16.39 -23.81
CA GLU A 4 -10.31 17.67 -23.29
C GLU A 4 -10.76 17.82 -21.82
N PRO A 5 -9.84 18.22 -20.91
CA PRO A 5 -10.22 18.49 -19.53
C PRO A 5 -11.24 19.65 -19.45
N SER A 6 -12.17 19.58 -18.54
CA SER A 6 -13.01 20.75 -18.19
C SER A 6 -12.16 21.86 -17.58
N GLU A 7 -12.72 23.08 -17.50
CA GLU A 7 -12.02 24.21 -16.88
C GLU A 7 -11.62 23.91 -15.41
N GLU A 8 -12.49 23.24 -14.66
CA GLU A 8 -12.23 22.83 -13.29
C GLU A 8 -11.11 21.79 -13.21
N GLN A 9 -11.15 20.79 -14.09
CA GLN A 9 -10.08 19.78 -14.18
C GLN A 9 -8.75 20.43 -14.55
N GLN A 10 -8.76 21.41 -15.49
CA GLN A 10 -7.54 22.10 -15.89
C GLN A 10 -6.94 22.90 -14.73
N LEU A 11 -7.74 23.56 -13.91
CA LEU A 11 -7.27 24.26 -12.72
C LEU A 11 -6.59 23.32 -11.71
N LEU A 12 -7.18 22.14 -11.48
CA LEU A 12 -6.59 21.12 -10.60
C LEU A 12 -5.28 20.56 -11.17
N ILE A 13 -5.25 20.27 -12.47
CA ILE A 13 -4.03 19.84 -13.20
C ILE A 13 -2.91 20.88 -13.03
N ASP A 14 -3.20 22.15 -13.25
CA ASP A 14 -2.22 23.22 -13.16
C ASP A 14 -1.73 23.42 -11.71
N GLN A 15 -2.60 23.22 -10.72
CA GLN A 15 -2.23 23.27 -9.31
C GLN A 15 -1.26 22.13 -8.95
N VAL A 16 -1.56 20.89 -9.34
CA VAL A 16 -0.68 19.73 -9.11
C VAL A 16 0.63 19.90 -9.84
N ARG A 17 0.58 20.27 -11.12
CA ARG A 17 1.77 20.51 -11.95
C ARG A 17 2.71 21.53 -11.33
N ARG A 18 2.16 22.65 -10.84
CA ARG A 18 2.94 23.68 -10.16
C ARG A 18 3.59 23.13 -8.90
N PHE A 19 2.83 22.43 -8.06
CA PHE A 19 3.36 21.82 -6.84
C PHE A 19 4.50 20.84 -7.12
N VAL A 20 4.35 19.96 -8.10
CA VAL A 20 5.40 19.01 -8.49
C VAL A 20 6.64 19.73 -8.98
N ARG A 21 6.48 20.77 -9.82
CA ARG A 21 7.62 21.51 -10.40
C ARG A 21 8.34 22.42 -9.39
N GLU A 22 7.62 23.05 -8.49
CA GLU A 22 8.19 24.04 -7.57
C GLU A 22 8.63 23.44 -6.23
N GLU A 23 8.00 22.34 -5.77
CA GLU A 23 8.28 21.78 -4.45
C GLU A 23 8.94 20.39 -4.51
N ILE A 24 8.51 19.50 -5.41
CA ILE A 24 8.99 18.13 -5.44
C ILE A 24 10.27 18.00 -6.26
N ILE A 25 10.26 18.43 -7.53
CA ILE A 25 11.40 18.27 -8.44
C ILE A 25 12.68 18.92 -7.88
N PRO A 26 12.65 20.19 -7.38
CA PRO A 26 13.86 20.80 -6.83
C PRO A 26 14.39 20.10 -5.58
N LEU A 27 13.49 19.59 -4.71
CA LEU A 27 13.89 18.84 -3.53
C LEU A 27 14.57 17.53 -3.92
N GLU A 28 13.98 16.76 -4.84
CA GLU A 28 14.57 15.51 -5.32
C GLU A 28 15.88 15.69 -6.09
N ALA A 29 16.04 16.81 -6.79
CA ALA A 29 17.28 17.12 -7.50
C ALA A 29 18.48 17.31 -6.54
N GLY A 30 18.22 17.71 -5.30
CA GLY A 30 19.23 17.87 -4.26
C GLY A 30 19.59 16.60 -3.48
N LEU A 31 18.87 15.50 -3.72
CA LEU A 31 19.08 14.23 -3.01
C LEU A 31 20.09 13.33 -3.71
N ASP A 32 20.69 12.42 -2.92
CA ASP A 32 21.48 11.32 -3.46
C ASP A 32 20.66 10.56 -4.54
N PRO A 33 21.25 10.21 -5.69
CA PRO A 33 20.57 9.43 -6.72
C PRO A 33 19.93 8.13 -6.22
N ASP A 34 20.53 7.51 -5.19
CA ASP A 34 20.05 6.27 -4.60
C ASP A 34 19.12 6.50 -3.39
N ALA A 35 18.83 7.74 -3.03
CA ALA A 35 17.88 8.03 -1.96
C ALA A 35 16.51 7.45 -2.27
N SER A 36 15.98 6.67 -1.36
CA SER A 36 14.65 6.04 -1.47
C SER A 36 13.58 6.73 -0.65
N GLU A 37 13.96 7.65 0.23
CA GLU A 37 13.08 8.40 1.13
C GLU A 37 13.58 9.82 1.33
N LEU A 38 12.65 10.71 1.67
CA LEU A 38 12.95 12.03 2.21
C LEU A 38 13.30 11.94 3.70
N GLU A 39 14.01 12.93 4.17
CA GLU A 39 14.06 13.21 5.60
C GLU A 39 12.62 13.39 6.14
N PRO A 40 12.30 12.87 7.34
CA PRO A 40 10.95 12.92 7.90
C PRO A 40 10.34 14.34 7.93
N ALA A 41 11.15 15.35 8.20
CA ALA A 41 10.71 16.75 8.25
C ALA A 41 10.27 17.27 6.87
N ASP A 42 11.01 16.93 5.81
CA ASP A 42 10.68 17.32 4.44
C ASP A 42 9.41 16.62 3.94
N HIS A 43 9.28 15.32 4.24
CA HIS A 43 8.07 14.58 3.92
C HIS A 43 6.85 15.18 4.63
N ALA A 44 6.94 15.47 5.93
CA ALA A 44 5.85 16.08 6.70
C ALA A 44 5.46 17.45 6.13
N ARG A 45 6.43 18.28 5.76
CA ARG A 45 6.20 19.59 5.13
C ARG A 45 5.42 19.47 3.81
N LEU A 46 5.78 18.53 2.95
CA LEU A 46 5.06 18.28 1.70
C LEU A 46 3.63 17.77 1.94
N VAL A 47 3.44 16.86 2.89
CA VAL A 47 2.12 16.35 3.31
C VAL A 47 1.22 17.50 3.77
N GLU A 48 1.71 18.41 4.64
CA GLU A 48 0.93 19.54 5.09
C GLU A 48 0.56 20.50 3.94
N LYS A 49 1.44 20.67 2.96
CA LYS A 49 1.12 21.46 1.74
C LYS A 49 0.02 20.79 0.92
N THR A 50 0.09 19.47 0.69
CA THR A 50 -0.96 18.74 -0.06
C THR A 50 -2.30 18.76 0.66
N LYS A 51 -2.32 18.68 1.99
CA LYS A 51 -3.53 18.87 2.80
C LYS A 51 -4.11 20.28 2.63
N ALA A 52 -3.28 21.30 2.73
CA ALA A 52 -3.71 22.69 2.54
C ALA A 52 -4.26 22.97 1.12
N MET A 53 -3.80 22.24 0.12
CA MET A 53 -4.27 22.30 -1.26
C MET A 53 -5.55 21.47 -1.51
N GLY A 54 -6.03 20.69 -0.54
CA GLY A 54 -7.14 19.74 -0.71
C GLY A 54 -6.80 18.53 -1.58
N LEU A 55 -5.53 18.23 -1.77
CA LEU A 55 -5.03 17.16 -2.66
C LEU A 55 -4.50 15.94 -1.89
N PHE A 56 -4.57 15.95 -0.57
CA PHE A 56 -4.21 14.78 0.22
C PHE A 56 -5.34 13.74 0.20
N GLY A 57 -5.00 12.51 -0.21
CA GLY A 57 -5.96 11.40 -0.21
C GLY A 57 -7.06 11.54 -1.26
N ILE A 58 -6.74 12.00 -2.47
CA ILE A 58 -7.73 12.18 -3.56
C ILE A 58 -8.44 10.89 -3.99
N ASP A 59 -7.92 9.73 -3.64
CA ASP A 59 -8.50 8.42 -3.90
C ASP A 59 -9.27 7.85 -2.70
N ILE A 60 -9.31 8.56 -1.58
CA ILE A 60 -10.11 8.19 -0.40
C ILE A 60 -11.60 8.34 -0.74
N PRO A 61 -12.44 7.31 -0.51
CA PRO A 61 -13.88 7.41 -0.71
C PRO A 61 -14.51 8.50 0.15
N LYS A 62 -15.56 9.15 -0.37
CA LYS A 62 -16.28 10.22 0.31
C LYS A 62 -16.77 9.85 1.71
N GLU A 63 -17.28 8.64 1.88
CA GLU A 63 -17.73 8.09 3.17
C GLU A 63 -16.64 8.03 4.25
N TYR A 64 -15.37 8.08 3.84
CA TYR A 64 -14.19 8.14 4.70
C TYR A 64 -13.51 9.51 4.71
N GLY A 65 -14.21 10.55 4.24
CA GLY A 65 -13.72 11.92 4.26
C GLY A 65 -12.89 12.34 3.05
N GLY A 66 -12.86 11.54 2.00
CA GLY A 66 -12.20 11.89 0.74
C GLY A 66 -12.94 12.98 -0.04
N PRO A 67 -12.29 13.61 -1.02
CA PRO A 67 -12.81 14.79 -1.73
C PRO A 67 -13.85 14.47 -2.82
N ASP A 68 -14.27 13.22 -3.01
CA ASP A 68 -15.26 12.80 -3.99
C ASP A 68 -14.89 13.14 -5.45
N ILE A 69 -13.63 12.99 -5.80
CA ILE A 69 -13.12 13.27 -7.14
C ILE A 69 -13.41 12.07 -8.06
N ASP A 70 -13.96 12.33 -9.23
CA ASP A 70 -14.26 11.30 -10.24
C ASP A 70 -12.98 10.63 -10.77
N ILE A 71 -13.14 9.43 -11.34
CA ILE A 71 -12.00 8.60 -11.77
C ILE A 71 -11.19 9.27 -12.91
N VAL A 72 -11.82 10.02 -13.80
CA VAL A 72 -11.12 10.69 -14.91
C VAL A 72 -10.22 11.79 -14.35
N THR A 73 -10.76 12.62 -13.47
CA THR A 73 -10.00 13.66 -12.77
C THR A 73 -8.85 13.07 -11.98
N ARG A 74 -9.08 11.99 -11.22
CA ARG A 74 -7.99 11.29 -10.49
C ARG A 74 -6.87 10.82 -11.42
N VAL A 75 -7.20 10.28 -12.59
CA VAL A 75 -6.19 9.86 -13.58
C VAL A 75 -5.41 11.06 -14.12
N LEU A 76 -6.08 12.16 -14.46
CA LEU A 76 -5.42 13.38 -14.93
C LEU A 76 -4.44 13.93 -13.88
N LEU A 77 -4.86 13.98 -12.61
CA LEU A 77 -3.98 14.41 -11.51
C LEU A 77 -2.81 13.43 -11.29
N ALA A 78 -3.06 12.12 -11.39
CA ALA A 78 -2.02 11.10 -11.23
C ALA A 78 -0.92 11.23 -12.31
N ILE A 79 -1.27 11.64 -13.54
CA ILE A 79 -0.30 11.92 -14.61
C ILE A 79 0.67 13.04 -14.19
N GLU A 80 0.14 14.12 -13.60
CA GLU A 80 0.98 15.21 -13.11
C GLU A 80 1.78 14.83 -11.85
N MET A 81 1.16 14.11 -10.91
CA MET A 81 1.82 13.61 -9.71
C MET A 81 3.02 12.69 -10.03
N ALA A 82 2.97 12.00 -11.16
CA ALA A 82 4.05 11.09 -11.60
C ALA A 82 5.19 11.78 -12.34
N GLN A 83 5.15 13.12 -12.57
CA GLN A 83 6.14 13.86 -13.35
C GLN A 83 7.46 14.14 -12.61
N HIS A 84 7.73 13.47 -11.51
CA HIS A 84 8.99 13.62 -10.79
C HIS A 84 9.82 12.33 -10.87
N ARG A 85 11.16 12.47 -10.95
CA ARG A 85 12.12 11.38 -11.25
C ARG A 85 11.66 10.45 -12.38
N ALA A 86 11.05 11.01 -13.43
CA ALA A 86 10.55 10.29 -14.60
C ALA A 86 9.53 9.18 -14.25
N GLY A 87 8.68 9.39 -13.25
CA GLY A 87 7.68 8.42 -12.81
C GLY A 87 8.26 7.18 -12.13
N LEU A 88 9.54 7.16 -11.81
CA LEU A 88 10.15 6.12 -11.01
C LEU A 88 9.65 6.19 -9.57
N TYR A 89 9.83 5.10 -8.82
CA TYR A 89 9.62 5.14 -7.38
C TYR A 89 10.62 6.09 -6.72
N VAL A 90 10.14 7.07 -6.00
CA VAL A 90 10.91 8.25 -5.64
C VAL A 90 10.70 8.61 -4.17
N PRO A 91 11.66 9.37 -3.57
CA PRO A 91 11.61 9.73 -2.18
C PRO A 91 10.33 10.44 -1.72
N CYS A 92 9.70 11.21 -2.62
CA CYS A 92 8.47 11.96 -2.35
C CYS A 92 7.18 11.12 -2.43
N TYR A 93 7.29 9.81 -2.67
CA TYR A 93 6.13 8.93 -2.72
C TYR A 93 5.34 8.96 -1.41
N GLY A 94 4.03 9.09 -1.52
CA GLY A 94 3.14 9.16 -0.37
C GLY A 94 2.85 10.59 0.11
N THR A 95 3.49 11.62 -0.47
CA THR A 95 3.21 13.03 -0.15
C THR A 95 1.75 13.40 -0.33
N PHE A 96 1.09 12.85 -1.35
CA PHE A 96 -0.33 13.08 -1.61
C PHE A 96 -1.26 12.18 -0.78
N GLY A 97 -0.71 11.32 0.07
CA GLY A 97 -1.51 10.34 0.81
C GLY A 97 -2.19 9.32 -0.09
N GLY A 98 -3.19 8.65 0.44
CA GLY A 98 -4.00 7.71 -0.34
C GLY A 98 -4.93 6.85 0.51
N ALA A 99 -5.86 6.18 -0.15
CA ALA A 99 -6.80 5.23 0.47
C ALA A 99 -6.10 3.97 1.01
N GLY A 100 -4.83 3.77 0.68
CA GLY A 100 -4.11 2.55 1.00
C GLY A 100 -4.56 1.37 0.13
N LEU A 101 -4.66 0.20 0.74
CA LEU A 101 -5.07 -1.02 0.05
C LEU A 101 -6.60 -1.16 0.11
N ALA A 102 -7.25 -1.32 -1.04
CA ALA A 102 -8.71 -1.34 -1.14
C ALA A 102 -9.37 -2.40 -0.25
N GLN A 103 -8.71 -3.53 -0.02
CA GLN A 103 -9.21 -4.61 0.83
C GLN A 103 -9.47 -4.20 2.27
N ILE A 104 -8.79 -3.15 2.78
CA ILE A 104 -8.97 -2.71 4.17
C ILE A 104 -10.35 -2.08 4.42
N PHE A 105 -11.06 -1.65 3.39
CA PHE A 105 -12.42 -1.13 3.54
C PHE A 105 -13.43 -2.21 3.95
N GLU A 106 -13.12 -3.50 3.68
CA GLU A 106 -13.90 -4.66 4.13
C GLU A 106 -13.68 -5.00 5.61
N ALA A 107 -12.82 -4.28 6.30
CA ALA A 107 -12.52 -4.47 7.72
C ALA A 107 -13.75 -4.24 8.60
N ASN A 108 -13.86 -4.98 9.69
CA ASN A 108 -14.85 -4.72 10.73
C ASN A 108 -14.52 -3.45 11.53
N ALA A 109 -15.40 -3.03 12.44
CA ALA A 109 -15.25 -1.78 13.18
C ALA A 109 -13.92 -1.68 13.93
N ASP A 110 -13.54 -2.73 14.67
CA ASP A 110 -12.30 -2.75 15.46
C ASP A 110 -11.05 -2.71 14.56
N GLN A 111 -11.09 -3.44 13.44
CA GLN A 111 -10.03 -3.44 12.45
C GLN A 111 -9.91 -2.07 11.74
N LYS A 112 -11.04 -1.39 11.47
CA LYS A 112 -11.03 -0.03 10.91
C LYS A 112 -10.35 0.97 11.85
N GLU A 113 -10.66 0.92 13.14
CA GLU A 113 -10.00 1.77 14.14
C GLU A 113 -8.49 1.51 14.21
N ARG A 114 -8.09 0.24 14.15
CA ARG A 114 -6.68 -0.15 14.32
C ARG A 114 -5.84 0.09 13.06
N TYR A 115 -6.41 -0.11 11.87
CA TYR A 115 -5.68 -0.16 10.62
C TYR A 115 -6.13 0.89 9.60
N LEU A 116 -7.45 0.97 9.28
CA LEU A 116 -7.94 1.82 8.20
C LEU A 116 -7.76 3.31 8.54
N TYR A 117 -8.34 3.77 9.63
CA TYR A 117 -8.31 5.21 9.94
C TYR A 117 -6.89 5.76 10.15
N PRO A 118 -5.96 5.06 10.83
CA PRO A 118 -4.57 5.49 10.86
C PRO A 118 -3.90 5.52 9.47
N THR A 119 -4.26 4.60 8.58
CA THR A 119 -3.75 4.61 7.20
C THR A 119 -4.26 5.82 6.42
N LEU A 120 -5.57 6.13 6.51
CA LEU A 120 -6.16 7.30 5.86
C LEU A 120 -5.55 8.63 6.35
N ARG A 121 -5.13 8.70 7.62
CA ARG A 121 -4.43 9.87 8.17
C ARG A 121 -2.93 9.92 7.80
N GLY A 122 -2.40 8.87 7.16
CA GLY A 122 -0.98 8.75 6.81
C GLY A 122 -0.07 8.33 7.97
N GLU A 123 -0.64 7.90 9.10
CA GLU A 123 0.09 7.45 10.30
C GLU A 123 0.62 6.02 10.17
N LYS A 124 -0.07 5.20 9.38
CA LYS A 124 0.33 3.82 9.08
C LYS A 124 0.45 3.59 7.57
N LYS A 125 1.39 2.74 7.22
CA LYS A 125 1.55 2.20 5.86
C LYS A 125 1.28 0.70 5.90
N ALA A 126 0.73 0.16 4.82
CA ALA A 126 0.46 -1.26 4.67
C ALA A 126 1.28 -1.88 3.52
N PHE A 127 1.61 -3.16 3.63
CA PHE A 127 2.08 -3.95 2.50
C PHE A 127 1.02 -4.96 2.04
N PHE A 128 1.14 -5.40 0.78
CA PHE A 128 0.23 -6.38 0.17
C PHE A 128 0.98 -7.68 -0.12
N GLY A 129 0.79 -8.68 0.73
CA GLY A 129 1.51 -9.94 0.72
C GLY A 129 0.78 -11.05 -0.06
N LEU A 130 0.81 -10.99 -1.40
CA LEU A 130 0.14 -11.95 -2.27
C LEU A 130 1.13 -12.87 -2.99
N THR A 131 2.07 -12.29 -3.75
CA THR A 131 2.99 -13.01 -4.64
C THR A 131 3.97 -13.90 -3.87
N GLU A 132 4.19 -15.12 -4.36
CA GLU A 132 5.12 -16.08 -3.77
C GLU A 132 6.22 -16.48 -4.76
N PRO A 133 7.34 -17.06 -4.27
CA PRO A 133 8.39 -17.58 -5.16
C PRO A 133 7.89 -18.60 -6.17
N SER A 134 6.81 -19.32 -5.87
CA SER A 134 6.15 -20.30 -6.74
C SER A 134 5.38 -19.69 -7.92
N GLY A 135 5.04 -18.39 -7.86
CA GLY A 135 4.33 -17.71 -8.95
C GLY A 135 3.47 -16.54 -8.47
N GLY A 136 3.00 -15.73 -9.45
CA GLY A 136 2.22 -14.52 -9.21
C GLY A 136 1.10 -14.26 -10.21
N SER A 137 1.17 -14.85 -11.44
CA SER A 137 0.19 -14.60 -12.49
C SER A 137 -1.19 -15.22 -12.20
N ASP A 138 -1.23 -16.36 -11.50
CA ASP A 138 -2.47 -16.97 -10.98
C ASP A 138 -2.29 -17.21 -9.48
N PRO A 139 -2.40 -16.17 -8.63
CA PRO A 139 -2.11 -16.28 -7.22
C PRO A 139 -3.02 -17.26 -6.51
N ALA A 140 -4.27 -17.37 -6.91
CA ALA A 140 -5.21 -18.31 -6.30
C ALA A 140 -4.79 -19.79 -6.44
N ARG A 141 -4.01 -20.12 -7.48
CA ARG A 141 -3.37 -21.46 -7.62
C ARG A 141 -1.99 -21.49 -6.97
N ALA A 142 -1.23 -20.42 -7.11
CA ALA A 142 0.18 -20.39 -6.74
C ALA A 142 0.42 -20.31 -5.22
N ILE A 143 -0.52 -19.76 -4.44
CA ILE A 143 -0.35 -19.59 -2.98
C ILE A 143 -0.10 -20.92 -2.30
N GLN A 144 1.10 -21.05 -1.71
CA GLN A 144 1.56 -22.18 -0.90
C GLN A 144 1.72 -21.84 0.58
N THR A 145 1.80 -20.55 0.93
CA THR A 145 1.74 -20.10 2.33
C THR A 145 0.49 -20.67 2.96
N ARG A 146 0.65 -21.41 4.07
CA ARG A 146 -0.43 -22.09 4.77
C ARG A 146 -0.77 -21.35 6.05
N ALA A 147 -2.05 -21.38 6.40
CA ALA A 147 -2.55 -20.95 7.70
C ALA A 147 -3.32 -22.11 8.32
N GLU A 148 -2.77 -22.67 9.39
CA GLU A 148 -3.35 -23.82 10.09
C GLU A 148 -4.05 -23.35 11.36
N ARG A 149 -5.23 -23.90 11.60
CA ARG A 149 -6.02 -23.57 12.79
C ARG A 149 -5.31 -23.98 14.06
N LYS A 150 -5.16 -23.05 15.01
CA LYS A 150 -4.58 -23.33 16.32
C LYS A 150 -5.25 -22.44 17.38
N ASP A 151 -5.91 -23.08 18.34
CA ASP A 151 -6.65 -22.42 19.40
C ASP A 151 -7.68 -21.39 18.84
N ASN A 152 -7.61 -20.13 19.29
CA ASN A 152 -8.42 -19.01 18.83
C ASN A 152 -7.75 -18.18 17.72
N GLY A 153 -6.96 -18.85 16.88
CA GLY A 153 -6.22 -18.18 15.82
C GLY A 153 -5.66 -19.14 14.78
N TRP A 154 -4.63 -18.69 14.09
CA TRP A 154 -4.01 -19.33 12.95
C TRP A 154 -2.49 -19.24 13.03
N VAL A 155 -1.80 -20.28 12.63
CA VAL A 155 -0.34 -20.29 12.47
C VAL A 155 -0.01 -20.26 11.00
N LEU A 156 0.67 -19.19 10.57
CA LEU A 156 1.10 -19.01 9.20
C LEU A 156 2.53 -19.51 9.01
N ASN A 157 2.73 -20.30 7.93
CA ASN A 157 4.03 -20.77 7.49
C ASN A 157 4.13 -20.62 5.97
N GLY A 158 5.20 -19.97 5.48
CA GLY A 158 5.43 -19.75 4.06
C GLY A 158 6.31 -18.54 3.77
N ALA A 159 6.28 -18.09 2.51
CA ALA A 159 7.08 -16.98 2.04
C ALA A 159 6.33 -16.14 1.00
N LYS A 160 6.65 -14.84 0.94
CA LYS A 160 6.21 -13.93 -0.12
C LYS A 160 7.41 -13.23 -0.74
N ILE A 161 7.30 -12.85 -2.01
CA ILE A 161 8.38 -12.18 -2.72
C ILE A 161 7.87 -10.98 -3.53
N PHE A 162 8.75 -10.03 -3.79
CA PHE A 162 8.44 -8.77 -4.49
C PHE A 162 7.35 -7.94 -3.80
N ILE A 163 7.32 -7.99 -2.47
CA ILE A 163 6.35 -7.26 -1.67
C ILE A 163 6.86 -5.84 -1.42
N SER A 164 6.13 -4.86 -1.94
CA SER A 164 6.51 -3.45 -1.80
C SER A 164 6.38 -2.96 -0.36
N ASN A 165 7.41 -2.26 0.12
CA ASN A 165 7.42 -1.52 1.38
C ASN A 165 7.20 -2.31 2.68
N ALA A 166 7.31 -3.63 2.69
CA ALA A 166 7.07 -4.39 3.91
C ALA A 166 8.12 -4.14 5.00
N ASP A 167 9.30 -3.65 4.65
CA ASP A 167 10.36 -3.20 5.55
C ASP A 167 10.04 -1.90 6.32
N ARG A 168 9.01 -1.17 5.88
CA ARG A 168 8.62 0.16 6.39
C ARG A 168 7.16 0.24 6.82
N ALA A 169 6.36 -0.77 6.49
CA ALA A 169 4.95 -0.83 6.81
C ALA A 169 4.74 -1.26 8.27
N GLN A 170 3.69 -0.79 8.89
CA GLN A 170 3.29 -1.16 10.24
C GLN A 170 2.42 -2.40 10.25
N TYR A 171 1.79 -2.75 9.12
CA TYR A 171 1.02 -3.98 8.97
C TYR A 171 0.95 -4.43 7.51
N GLY A 172 0.51 -5.66 7.29
CA GLY A 172 0.29 -6.20 5.96
C GLY A 172 -1.06 -6.88 5.80
N ILE A 173 -1.56 -6.87 4.57
CA ILE A 173 -2.67 -7.69 4.11
C ILE A 173 -2.07 -8.91 3.43
N VAL A 174 -2.22 -10.09 4.04
CA VAL A 174 -1.52 -11.32 3.62
C VAL A 174 -2.51 -12.42 3.31
N PHE A 175 -2.33 -13.05 2.15
CA PHE A 175 -3.15 -14.17 1.71
C PHE A 175 -2.46 -15.51 2.00
N ALA A 176 -3.17 -16.41 2.67
CA ALA A 176 -2.67 -17.74 2.96
C ALA A 176 -3.76 -18.81 2.73
N ARG A 177 -3.34 -20.01 2.44
CA ARG A 177 -4.23 -21.16 2.23
C ARG A 177 -4.64 -21.76 3.56
N THR A 178 -5.94 -21.67 3.85
CA THR A 178 -6.57 -22.22 5.06
C THR A 178 -7.23 -23.59 4.80
N ASP A 179 -7.56 -23.89 3.54
CA ASP A 179 -8.18 -25.16 3.16
C ASP A 179 -7.70 -25.62 1.77
N ALA A 180 -6.76 -26.57 1.75
CA ALA A 180 -6.23 -27.10 0.49
C ALA A 180 -7.25 -27.88 -0.34
N SER A 181 -8.29 -28.46 0.30
CA SER A 181 -9.31 -29.25 -0.38
C SER A 181 -10.23 -28.38 -1.26
N LYS A 182 -10.36 -27.09 -0.94
CA LYS A 182 -11.19 -26.13 -1.68
C LYS A 182 -10.48 -25.46 -2.86
N GLY A 183 -9.21 -25.80 -3.12
CA GLY A 183 -8.47 -25.22 -4.23
C GLY A 183 -8.42 -23.68 -4.13
N ARG A 184 -8.89 -22.98 -5.16
CA ARG A 184 -8.91 -21.50 -5.20
C ARG A 184 -9.76 -20.86 -4.11
N ALA A 185 -10.84 -21.53 -3.68
CA ALA A 185 -11.75 -21.03 -2.65
C ALA A 185 -11.25 -21.31 -1.21
N GLY A 186 -10.06 -21.88 -1.04
CA GLY A 186 -9.49 -22.20 0.27
C GLY A 186 -8.46 -21.18 0.75
N ILE A 187 -8.59 -19.90 0.37
CA ILE A 187 -7.67 -18.82 0.72
C ILE A 187 -8.38 -17.88 1.69
N THR A 188 -7.63 -17.41 2.67
CA THR A 188 -8.08 -16.41 3.65
C THR A 188 -7.14 -15.22 3.65
N CYS A 189 -7.69 -14.06 3.90
CA CYS A 189 -6.94 -12.82 4.05
C CYS A 189 -6.69 -12.51 5.52
N PHE A 190 -5.47 -12.12 5.88
CA PHE A 190 -5.06 -11.82 7.25
C PHE A 190 -4.42 -10.43 7.35
N LEU A 191 -4.70 -9.73 8.44
CA LEU A 191 -3.99 -8.53 8.85
C LEU A 191 -2.83 -8.93 9.77
N ILE A 192 -1.60 -8.65 9.36
CA ILE A 192 -0.40 -9.04 10.11
C ILE A 192 0.36 -7.79 10.50
N ASP A 193 0.51 -7.54 11.80
CA ASP A 193 1.34 -6.44 12.29
C ASP A 193 2.81 -6.73 12.03
N SER A 194 3.61 -5.71 11.75
CA SER A 194 5.03 -5.87 11.41
C SER A 194 5.89 -6.43 12.55
N ASP A 195 5.42 -6.32 13.79
CA ASP A 195 6.05 -6.85 14.99
C ASP A 195 5.52 -8.24 15.42
N THR A 196 4.65 -8.87 14.60
CA THR A 196 4.11 -10.21 14.91
C THR A 196 5.26 -11.23 14.99
N PRO A 197 5.40 -11.99 16.11
CA PRO A 197 6.40 -13.03 16.22
C PRO A 197 6.28 -14.06 15.09
N GLY A 198 7.41 -14.39 14.47
CA GLY A 198 7.45 -15.31 13.33
C GLY A 198 7.21 -14.66 11.96
N PHE A 199 6.92 -13.37 11.90
CA PHE A 199 6.97 -12.60 10.66
C PHE A 199 8.35 -11.96 10.50
N HIS A 200 8.97 -12.12 9.31
CA HIS A 200 10.30 -11.58 9.02
C HIS A 200 10.40 -11.01 7.62
N VAL A 201 10.96 -9.82 7.49
CA VAL A 201 11.49 -9.31 6.22
C VAL A 201 12.90 -9.87 6.05
N ARG A 202 13.08 -10.82 5.15
CA ARG A 202 14.35 -11.52 4.94
C ARG A 202 15.40 -10.66 4.25
N ARG A 203 14.98 -9.93 3.24
CA ARG A 203 15.85 -9.04 2.47
C ARG A 203 15.03 -8.08 1.61
N VAL A 204 15.67 -7.02 1.21
CA VAL A 204 15.24 -6.16 0.11
C VAL A 204 15.71 -6.78 -1.20
N VAL A 205 14.82 -6.85 -2.18
CA VAL A 205 15.12 -7.35 -3.52
C VAL A 205 15.55 -6.18 -4.40
N HIS A 206 16.82 -6.17 -4.79
CA HIS A 206 17.34 -5.17 -5.71
C HIS A 206 16.80 -5.41 -7.13
N THR A 207 16.28 -4.35 -7.74
CA THR A 207 15.77 -4.35 -9.11
C THR A 207 16.56 -3.34 -9.95
N LEU A 208 16.11 -3.07 -11.18
CA LEU A 208 16.69 -1.99 -12.02
C LEU A 208 16.53 -0.60 -11.39
N ARG A 209 15.61 -0.44 -10.46
CA ARG A 209 15.50 0.76 -9.62
C ARG A 209 16.46 0.63 -8.46
N SER A 210 17.18 1.69 -8.18
CA SER A 210 18.04 1.78 -6.99
C SER A 210 17.25 1.83 -5.68
N SER A 211 15.99 2.25 -5.74
CA SER A 211 15.13 2.35 -4.56
C SER A 211 14.77 0.98 -3.97
N HIS A 212 14.98 0.86 -2.69
CA HIS A 212 14.79 -0.35 -1.88
C HIS A 212 13.33 -0.46 -1.43
N TYR A 213 12.45 -1.05 -2.20
CA TYR A 213 11.08 -1.21 -1.74
C TYR A 213 10.43 -2.57 -2.00
N ALA A 214 11.00 -3.39 -2.86
CA ALA A 214 10.56 -4.77 -3.05
C ALA A 214 11.25 -5.68 -2.03
N THR A 215 10.50 -6.46 -1.29
CA THR A 215 11.02 -7.30 -0.22
C THR A 215 10.67 -8.78 -0.40
N GLU A 216 11.44 -9.64 0.26
CA GLU A 216 11.15 -11.05 0.47
C GLU A 216 10.76 -11.26 1.93
N LEU A 217 9.60 -11.89 2.15
CA LEU A 217 9.01 -12.14 3.46
C LEU A 217 9.03 -13.61 3.80
N GLU A 218 9.19 -13.91 5.09
CA GLU A 218 9.05 -15.24 5.65
C GLU A 218 8.05 -15.23 6.81
N PHE A 219 7.21 -16.25 6.85
CA PHE A 219 6.34 -16.58 7.97
C PHE A 219 6.78 -17.93 8.52
N LYS A 220 7.22 -17.94 9.76
CA LYS A 220 7.67 -19.14 10.46
C LYS A 220 6.99 -19.23 11.82
N ASP A 221 6.05 -20.14 11.92
CA ASP A 221 5.18 -20.31 13.10
C ASP A 221 4.55 -18.98 13.55
N CYS A 222 4.19 -18.15 12.55
CA CYS A 222 3.62 -16.83 12.76
C CYS A 222 2.16 -16.95 13.20
N TRP A 223 1.92 -16.81 14.49
CA TRP A 223 0.57 -16.92 15.04
C TRP A 223 -0.18 -15.58 14.95
N VAL A 224 -1.42 -15.64 14.48
CA VAL A 224 -2.36 -14.51 14.41
C VAL A 224 -3.70 -14.93 14.97
N SER A 225 -4.38 -14.02 15.67
CA SER A 225 -5.69 -14.26 16.25
C SER A 225 -6.81 -14.26 15.20
N ASP A 226 -7.97 -14.83 15.54
CA ASP A 226 -9.17 -14.73 14.69
C ASP A 226 -9.58 -13.28 14.38
N HIS A 227 -9.30 -12.33 15.27
CA HIS A 227 -9.56 -10.90 15.06
C HIS A 227 -8.72 -10.29 13.93
N GLN A 228 -7.70 -10.99 13.46
CA GLN A 228 -6.84 -10.55 12.35
C GLN A 228 -7.26 -11.16 11.00
N VAL A 229 -8.32 -11.96 10.95
CA VAL A 229 -8.93 -12.37 9.67
C VAL A 229 -9.65 -11.16 9.06
N LEU A 230 -9.25 -10.76 7.87
CA LEU A 230 -9.92 -9.72 7.10
C LEU A 230 -11.01 -10.34 6.24
N GLY A 231 -12.25 -9.94 6.45
CA GLY A 231 -13.41 -10.57 5.84
C GLY A 231 -13.75 -11.93 6.46
N GLU A 232 -13.94 -12.95 5.63
CA GLU A 232 -14.35 -14.29 6.05
C GLU A 232 -13.29 -15.34 5.71
N VAL A 233 -13.23 -16.39 6.54
CA VAL A 233 -12.36 -17.56 6.27
C VAL A 233 -12.74 -18.22 4.94
N ASN A 234 -11.75 -18.53 4.11
CA ASN A 234 -11.90 -19.11 2.77
C ASN A 234 -12.58 -18.16 1.73
N LYS A 235 -12.57 -16.85 1.96
CA LYS A 235 -13.07 -15.85 1.02
C LYS A 235 -12.06 -14.72 0.77
N GLY A 236 -10.78 -15.01 0.95
CA GLY A 236 -9.68 -14.09 0.69
C GLY A 236 -9.30 -13.97 -0.79
#